data_80f35c1c0e7853221456833faac0f380
#
_entry.id   80f35c1c0e7853221456833faac0f380
#
_cell.length_a   1.000
_cell.length_b   1.000
_cell.length_c   1.000
_cell.angle_alpha   90.00
_cell.angle_beta   90.00
_cell.angle_gamma   90.00
#
_symmetry.space_group_name_H-M   'P 1'
#
loop_
_entity.id
_entity.type
_entity.pdbx_description
1 polymer ?
#
loop_
_entity_poly.entity_id
_entity_poly.type
_entity_poly.pdbx_seq_one_letter_code
_entity_poly.pdbx_strand_id
1 'polypeptide(L)'
;MKRILLLLLVSISSLAQSYKFSVGSNITSYVFTNSAGGNPSFLRPASGMHLSLSRESKLSKSFLVDYGITYNQFNNVGDVQNIPFSYATDFIGLGAGIGPKLSLGKGIALVAKANVAASTMVNGNQFLLNHYVDLSSDSQFSSLRTMYGYSFELSKQINPQIGVFAKYQHLDSYNFGSSTLNFIPSTFSIGISLSK
;
A
#
# COMPACT_ATOMS: atom_id res chain seq x y z
N MET A 1 27.31 -3.95 -11.24
CA MET A 1 25.92 -3.98 -10.78
C MET A 1 25.15 -2.68 -11.03
N LYS A 2 25.63 -1.48 -10.67
CA LYS A 2 24.91 -0.20 -10.88
C LYS A 2 24.53 0.06 -12.36
N ARG A 3 25.39 -0.29 -13.34
CA ARG A 3 25.12 -0.09 -14.78
C ARG A 3 24.05 -1.03 -15.34
N ILE A 4 23.93 -2.26 -14.80
CA ILE A 4 22.89 -3.21 -15.20
C ILE A 4 21.52 -2.77 -14.69
N LEU A 5 21.45 -2.21 -13.47
CA LEU A 5 20.22 -1.65 -12.90
C LEU A 5 19.73 -0.44 -13.70
N LEU A 6 20.67 0.42 -14.18
CA LEU A 6 20.34 1.57 -15.02
C LEU A 6 19.83 1.14 -16.39
N LEU A 7 20.43 0.12 -17.00
CA LEU A 7 19.99 -0.44 -18.30
C LEU A 7 18.61 -1.12 -18.18
N LEU A 8 18.31 -1.80 -17.06
CA LEU A 8 16.98 -2.33 -16.78
C LEU A 8 15.94 -1.22 -16.63
N LEU A 9 16.26 -0.13 -15.93
CA LEU A 9 15.37 1.04 -15.79
C LEU A 9 15.10 1.75 -17.11
N VAL A 10 16.09 1.84 -18.00
CA VAL A 10 15.96 2.48 -19.32
C VAL A 10 15.18 1.58 -20.29
N SER A 11 15.36 0.27 -20.25
CA SER A 11 14.64 -0.66 -21.13
C SER A 11 13.14 -0.74 -20.83
N ILE A 12 12.72 -0.52 -19.59
CA ILE A 12 11.31 -0.44 -19.19
C ILE A 12 10.64 0.82 -19.75
N SER A 13 11.39 1.85 -20.12
CA SER A 13 10.85 3.12 -20.62
C SER A 13 10.26 3.07 -22.03
N SER A 14 10.54 2.04 -22.83
CA SER A 14 10.06 1.90 -24.22
C SER A 14 8.76 1.07 -24.37
N LEU A 15 8.28 0.43 -23.29
CA LEU A 15 7.07 -0.38 -23.32
C LEU A 15 5.81 0.50 -23.27
N ALA A 16 4.70 0.04 -23.86
CA ALA A 16 3.40 0.73 -23.77
C ALA A 16 3.06 1.00 -22.29
N GLN A 17 2.91 2.27 -21.96
CA GLN A 17 2.85 2.75 -20.58
C GLN A 17 1.53 3.42 -20.30
N SER A 18 1.05 3.26 -19.09
CA SER A 18 -0.01 4.08 -18.54
C SER A 18 0.37 4.63 -17.18
N TYR A 19 -0.10 5.83 -16.90
CA TYR A 19 -0.03 6.43 -15.57
C TYR A 19 -1.36 6.18 -14.87
N LYS A 20 -1.30 5.79 -13.61
CA LYS A 20 -2.47 5.49 -12.79
C LYS A 20 -2.49 6.39 -11.58
N PHE A 21 -3.61 7.00 -11.32
CA PHE A 21 -3.90 7.73 -10.10
C PHE A 21 -5.08 7.08 -9.40
N SER A 22 -4.99 6.83 -8.10
CA SER A 22 -6.10 6.31 -7.32
C SER A 22 -6.24 6.98 -5.96
N VAL A 23 -7.47 7.00 -5.49
CA VAL A 23 -7.85 7.39 -4.15
C VAL A 23 -8.71 6.28 -3.54
N GLY A 24 -8.57 6.09 -2.25
CA GLY A 24 -9.31 5.03 -1.56
C GLY A 24 -9.21 5.11 -0.06
N SER A 25 -9.67 4.05 0.57
CA SER A 25 -9.58 3.85 2.00
C SER A 25 -8.82 2.56 2.29
N ASN A 26 -8.04 2.57 3.34
CA ASN A 26 -7.48 1.35 3.90
C ASN A 26 -8.05 1.10 5.29
N ILE A 27 -8.09 -0.16 5.67
CA ILE A 27 -8.40 -0.65 7.01
C ILE A 27 -7.16 -1.39 7.46
N THR A 28 -6.52 -0.94 8.54
CA THR A 28 -5.22 -1.46 8.97
C THR A 28 -5.32 -2.12 10.33
N SER A 29 -4.97 -3.39 10.38
CA SER A 29 -4.77 -4.09 11.65
C SER A 29 -3.36 -3.84 12.16
N TYR A 30 -3.24 -3.50 13.45
CA TYR A 30 -1.96 -3.44 14.16
C TYR A 30 -1.79 -4.76 14.91
N VAL A 31 -0.70 -5.44 14.65
CA VAL A 31 -0.36 -6.70 15.28
C VAL A 31 0.91 -6.50 16.11
N PHE A 32 0.74 -6.43 17.42
CA PHE A 32 1.87 -6.38 18.34
C PHE A 32 2.20 -7.81 18.79
N THR A 33 3.45 -8.19 18.64
CA THR A 33 3.94 -9.44 19.24
C THR A 33 4.64 -9.08 20.54
N ASN A 34 4.03 -9.41 21.67
CA ASN A 34 4.67 -9.23 22.98
C ASN A 34 5.77 -10.28 23.20
N SER A 35 6.56 -10.15 24.27
CA SER A 35 7.63 -11.09 24.61
C SER A 35 7.14 -12.52 24.87
N ALA A 36 5.84 -12.72 25.10
CA ALA A 36 5.20 -14.02 25.24
C ALA A 36 4.54 -14.54 23.94
N GLY A 37 4.71 -13.83 22.80
CA GLY A 37 4.13 -14.19 21.50
C GLY A 37 2.64 -13.92 21.35
N GLY A 38 2.01 -13.21 22.32
CA GLY A 38 0.59 -12.89 22.29
C GLY A 38 0.27 -11.58 21.55
N ASN A 39 -0.87 -11.55 20.85
CA ASN A 39 -1.44 -10.35 20.28
C ASN A 39 -2.45 -9.73 21.26
N PRO A 40 -2.28 -8.46 21.64
CA PRO A 40 -3.28 -7.80 22.46
C PRO A 40 -4.59 -7.61 21.68
N SER A 41 -5.68 -8.17 22.20
CA SER A 41 -7.00 -8.14 21.56
C SER A 41 -7.74 -6.78 21.67
N PHE A 42 -7.13 -5.81 22.33
CA PHE A 42 -7.75 -4.50 22.59
C PHE A 42 -7.64 -3.52 21.42
N LEU A 43 -6.86 -3.84 20.38
CA LEU A 43 -6.70 -3.02 19.19
C LEU A 43 -7.73 -3.42 18.11
N ARG A 44 -8.38 -2.43 17.54
CA ARG A 44 -9.35 -2.58 16.46
C ARG A 44 -8.92 -1.77 15.24
N PRO A 45 -8.99 -2.34 14.03
CA PRO A 45 -8.71 -1.62 12.81
C PRO A 45 -9.59 -0.37 12.67
N ALA A 46 -9.00 0.71 12.20
CA ALA A 46 -9.71 1.91 11.84
C ALA A 46 -9.44 2.29 10.37
N SER A 47 -10.37 3.03 9.79
CA SER A 47 -10.25 3.47 8.41
C SER A 47 -9.23 4.60 8.29
N GLY A 48 -8.45 4.58 7.20
CA GLY A 48 -7.53 5.62 6.80
C GLY A 48 -7.61 5.92 5.31
N MET A 49 -7.06 7.04 4.89
CA MET A 49 -6.99 7.45 3.49
C MET A 49 -5.85 6.72 2.77
N HIS A 50 -6.07 6.43 1.49
CA HIS A 50 -5.06 5.94 0.55
C HIS A 50 -5.03 6.80 -0.70
N LEU A 51 -3.82 7.21 -1.10
CA LEU A 51 -3.55 7.85 -2.39
C LEU A 51 -2.41 7.10 -3.09
N SER A 52 -2.49 6.94 -4.40
CA SER A 52 -1.39 6.38 -5.17
C SER A 52 -1.23 7.05 -6.52
N LEU A 53 0.03 7.19 -6.94
CA LEU A 53 0.44 7.55 -8.28
C LEU A 53 1.42 6.48 -8.76
N SER A 54 1.09 5.78 -9.81
CA SER A 54 1.91 4.69 -10.33
C SER A 54 2.02 4.73 -11.84
N ARG A 55 3.06 4.09 -12.34
CA ARG A 55 3.29 3.83 -13.75
C ARG A 55 3.17 2.35 -13.99
N GLU A 56 2.34 1.96 -14.93
CA GLU A 56 2.15 0.59 -15.36
C GLU A 56 2.73 0.38 -16.74
N SER A 57 3.42 -0.73 -16.93
CA SER A 57 4.02 -1.13 -18.19
C SER A 57 3.64 -2.58 -18.52
N LYS A 58 3.49 -2.89 -19.80
CA LYS A 58 3.27 -4.26 -20.26
C LYS A 58 4.62 -4.96 -20.35
N LEU A 59 4.82 -6.00 -19.57
CA LEU A 59 5.98 -6.87 -19.67
C LEU A 59 5.82 -7.89 -20.82
N SER A 60 4.57 -8.33 -21.03
CA SER A 60 4.16 -9.17 -22.15
C SER A 60 2.69 -8.92 -22.51
N LYS A 61 2.12 -9.69 -23.46
CA LYS A 61 0.69 -9.59 -23.81
C LYS A 61 -0.23 -9.81 -22.61
N SER A 62 0.18 -10.63 -21.65
CA SER A 62 -0.64 -11.05 -20.52
C SER A 62 -0.04 -10.70 -19.16
N PHE A 63 1.11 -10.01 -19.09
CA PHE A 63 1.76 -9.63 -17.84
C PHE A 63 2.00 -8.14 -17.76
N LEU A 64 1.68 -7.59 -16.61
CA LEU A 64 1.88 -6.19 -16.28
C LEU A 64 2.87 -6.06 -15.12
N VAL A 65 3.62 -4.98 -15.12
CA VAL A 65 4.41 -4.50 -13.99
C VAL A 65 4.03 -3.06 -13.70
N ASP A 66 3.86 -2.71 -12.44
CA ASP A 66 3.70 -1.33 -12.02
C ASP A 66 4.66 -0.98 -10.89
N TYR A 67 4.90 0.32 -10.76
CA TYR A 67 5.65 0.89 -9.65
C TYR A 67 5.19 2.32 -9.43
N GLY A 68 5.27 2.78 -8.20
CA GLY A 68 4.78 4.11 -7.89
C GLY A 68 4.97 4.52 -6.45
N ILE A 69 4.39 5.67 -6.13
CA ILE A 69 4.41 6.29 -4.82
C ILE A 69 3.02 6.13 -4.20
N THR A 70 2.98 5.86 -2.91
CA THR A 70 1.75 5.79 -2.14
C THR A 70 1.83 6.68 -0.92
N TYR A 71 0.69 7.26 -0.56
CA TYR A 71 0.44 7.84 0.76
C TYR A 71 -0.67 7.04 1.42
N ASN A 72 -0.45 6.65 2.67
CA ASN A 72 -1.38 5.84 3.44
C ASN A 72 -1.52 6.38 4.85
N GLN A 73 -2.75 6.50 5.31
CA GLN A 73 -3.04 6.66 6.74
C GLN A 73 -3.33 5.29 7.32
N PHE A 74 -2.50 4.83 8.25
CA PHE A 74 -2.73 3.62 9.00
C PHE A 74 -3.25 3.99 10.37
N ASN A 75 -4.54 3.80 10.57
CA ASN A 75 -5.22 4.19 11.79
C ASN A 75 -5.65 2.96 12.58
N ASN A 76 -5.65 3.09 13.90
CA ASN A 76 -6.12 2.04 14.80
C ASN A 76 -6.75 2.67 16.05
N VAL A 77 -7.70 1.98 16.63
CA VAL A 77 -8.36 2.41 17.88
C VAL A 77 -8.36 1.27 18.88
N GLY A 78 -8.39 1.59 20.14
CA GLY A 78 -8.44 0.59 21.19
C GLY A 78 -8.94 1.14 22.52
N ASP A 79 -9.07 0.24 23.46
CA ASP A 79 -9.33 0.59 24.85
C ASP A 79 -8.57 -0.39 25.78
N VAL A 80 -8.06 0.13 26.87
CA VAL A 80 -7.47 -0.64 27.96
C VAL A 80 -8.11 -0.19 29.26
N GLN A 81 -8.77 -1.10 29.95
CA GLN A 81 -9.47 -0.81 31.21
C GLN A 81 -10.45 0.39 31.10
N ASN A 82 -11.22 0.45 30.02
CA ASN A 82 -12.15 1.54 29.67
C ASN A 82 -11.48 2.90 29.39
N ILE A 83 -10.16 2.94 29.17
CA ILE A 83 -9.45 4.12 28.71
C ILE A 83 -9.32 4.04 27.20
N PRO A 84 -10.05 4.85 26.42
CA PRO A 84 -9.94 4.85 24.97
C PRO A 84 -8.61 5.46 24.50
N PHE A 85 -8.05 4.91 23.46
CA PHE A 85 -6.90 5.47 22.76
C PHE A 85 -6.98 5.23 21.26
N SER A 86 -6.24 6.00 20.50
CA SER A 86 -6.16 5.84 19.05
C SER A 86 -4.76 6.14 18.54
N TYR A 87 -4.44 5.48 17.43
CA TYR A 87 -3.26 5.76 16.63
C TYR A 87 -3.71 6.36 15.30
N ALA A 88 -3.09 7.47 14.91
CA ALA A 88 -3.22 8.08 13.60
C ALA A 88 -1.82 8.24 13.02
N THR A 89 -1.51 7.50 11.95
CA THR A 89 -0.16 7.48 11.39
C THR A 89 -0.20 7.60 9.87
N ASP A 90 0.64 8.47 9.33
CA ASP A 90 0.76 8.77 7.92
C ASP A 90 2.07 8.22 7.38
N PHE A 91 1.98 7.46 6.30
CA PHE A 91 3.13 6.83 5.66
C PHE A 91 3.24 7.26 4.19
N ILE A 92 4.47 7.50 3.74
CA ILE A 92 4.81 7.60 2.33
C ILE A 92 5.64 6.38 1.95
N GLY A 93 5.34 5.78 0.81
CA GLY A 93 6.01 4.58 0.35
C GLY A 93 6.23 4.52 -1.15
N LEU A 94 7.16 3.65 -1.52
CA LEU A 94 7.38 3.20 -2.88
C LEU A 94 6.88 1.77 -2.98
N GLY A 95 6.11 1.48 -4.02
CA GLY A 95 5.59 0.13 -4.25
C GLY A 95 5.86 -0.34 -5.68
N ALA A 96 5.91 -1.64 -5.85
CA ALA A 96 5.94 -2.30 -7.14
C ALA A 96 5.03 -3.53 -7.11
N GLY A 97 4.43 -3.83 -8.27
CA GLY A 97 3.57 -4.98 -8.46
C GLY A 97 3.83 -5.66 -9.79
N ILE A 98 3.67 -6.96 -9.84
CA ILE A 98 3.78 -7.76 -11.07
C ILE A 98 2.70 -8.83 -11.10
N GLY A 99 2.08 -9.03 -12.26
CA GLY A 99 1.10 -10.09 -12.37
C GLY A 99 0.38 -10.17 -13.71
N PRO A 100 -0.44 -11.23 -13.87
CA PRO A 100 -1.19 -11.47 -15.09
C PRO A 100 -2.38 -10.51 -15.25
N LYS A 101 -2.68 -10.23 -16.52
CA LYS A 101 -3.86 -9.52 -17.00
C LYS A 101 -4.73 -10.46 -17.82
N LEU A 102 -5.98 -10.60 -17.44
CA LEU A 102 -7.01 -11.33 -18.17
C LEU A 102 -7.96 -10.31 -18.82
N SER A 103 -8.02 -10.31 -20.15
CA SER A 103 -8.98 -9.50 -20.90
C SER A 103 -10.35 -10.22 -20.95
N LEU A 104 -11.37 -9.54 -20.46
CA LEU A 104 -12.77 -10.05 -20.43
C LEU A 104 -13.61 -9.54 -21.63
N GLY A 105 -12.97 -8.83 -22.56
CA GLY A 105 -13.65 -8.23 -23.71
C GLY A 105 -14.27 -6.85 -23.42
N LYS A 106 -14.73 -6.16 -24.46
CA LYS A 106 -15.35 -4.81 -24.37
C LYS A 106 -14.53 -3.79 -23.56
N GLY A 107 -13.20 -3.90 -23.58
CA GLY A 107 -12.31 -3.02 -22.84
C GLY A 107 -12.24 -3.29 -21.32
N ILE A 108 -12.81 -4.38 -20.85
CA ILE A 108 -12.77 -4.81 -19.44
C ILE A 108 -11.59 -5.77 -19.26
N ALA A 109 -10.84 -5.60 -18.18
CA ALA A 109 -9.78 -6.53 -17.81
C ALA A 109 -9.72 -6.73 -16.28
N LEU A 110 -9.36 -7.93 -15.88
CA LEU A 110 -9.03 -8.30 -14.51
C LEU A 110 -7.52 -8.47 -14.42
N VAL A 111 -6.91 -7.90 -13.39
CA VAL A 111 -5.47 -8.00 -13.12
C VAL A 111 -5.27 -8.50 -11.70
N ALA A 112 -4.45 -9.53 -11.54
CA ALA A 112 -3.99 -10.00 -10.24
C ALA A 112 -2.49 -9.74 -10.14
N LYS A 113 -2.00 -9.18 -9.02
CA LYS A 113 -0.58 -8.85 -8.87
C LYS A 113 -0.05 -9.32 -7.52
N ALA A 114 1.18 -9.80 -7.51
CA ALA A 114 2.02 -9.82 -6.32
C ALA A 114 2.63 -8.45 -6.13
N ASN A 115 2.66 -7.95 -4.90
CA ASN A 115 3.10 -6.60 -4.57
C ASN A 115 4.19 -6.61 -3.50
N VAL A 116 5.10 -5.67 -3.62
CA VAL A 116 6.07 -5.31 -2.60
C VAL A 116 6.07 -3.80 -2.42
N ALA A 117 6.27 -3.34 -1.21
CA ALA A 117 6.38 -1.91 -0.92
C ALA A 117 7.39 -1.67 0.20
N ALA A 118 7.96 -0.47 0.20
CA ALA A 118 8.75 0.05 1.30
C ALA A 118 8.18 1.41 1.69
N SER A 119 7.88 1.63 2.96
CA SER A 119 7.27 2.86 3.44
C SER A 119 7.89 3.34 4.74
N THR A 120 7.86 4.65 4.94
CA THR A 120 8.30 5.32 6.15
C THR A 120 7.22 6.23 6.67
N MET A 121 7.13 6.33 7.99
CA MET A 121 6.20 7.26 8.63
C MET A 121 6.67 8.69 8.43
N VAL A 122 5.75 9.58 8.09
CA VAL A 122 5.99 11.02 7.94
C VAL A 122 5.29 11.84 9.01
N ASN A 123 4.25 11.28 9.61
CA ASN A 123 3.55 11.87 10.74
C ASN A 123 2.91 10.75 11.55
N GLY A 124 2.82 10.91 12.86
CA GLY A 124 2.19 9.90 13.70
C GLY A 124 1.88 10.43 15.09
N ASN A 125 0.64 10.21 15.52
CA ASN A 125 0.19 10.60 16.83
C ASN A 125 -0.59 9.46 17.50
N GLN A 126 -0.37 9.30 18.80
CA GLN A 126 -1.24 8.54 19.67
C GLN A 126 -2.07 9.51 20.50
N PHE A 127 -3.38 9.30 20.55
CA PHE A 127 -4.26 9.99 21.48
C PHE A 127 -4.56 9.07 22.65
N LEU A 128 -4.22 9.51 23.86
CA LEU A 128 -4.40 8.77 25.10
C LEU A 128 -4.69 9.75 26.25
N LEU A 129 -5.72 9.49 27.04
CA LEU A 129 -6.09 10.31 28.23
C LEU A 129 -6.15 11.83 27.93
N ASN A 130 -6.76 12.21 26.80
CA ASN A 130 -6.85 13.61 26.33
C ASN A 130 -5.49 14.27 26.00
N HIS A 131 -4.44 13.49 25.84
CA HIS A 131 -3.12 13.95 25.40
C HIS A 131 -2.75 13.34 24.06
N TYR A 132 -2.08 14.16 23.25
CA TYR A 132 -1.42 13.69 22.03
C TYR A 132 0.04 13.38 22.33
N VAL A 133 0.47 12.19 21.93
CA VAL A 133 1.86 11.74 22.01
C VAL A 133 2.37 11.60 20.59
N ASP A 134 3.45 12.30 20.27
CA ASP A 134 4.14 12.18 18.98
C ASP A 134 4.88 10.85 18.89
N LEU A 135 4.61 10.11 17.81
CA LEU A 135 5.21 8.81 17.52
C LEU A 135 6.47 8.90 16.64
N SER A 136 6.88 10.09 16.21
CA SER A 136 8.01 10.27 15.30
C SER A 136 9.34 9.78 15.87
N SER A 137 9.50 9.84 17.19
CA SER A 137 10.66 9.34 17.92
C SER A 137 10.56 7.87 18.34
N ASP A 138 9.38 7.25 18.20
CA ASP A 138 9.19 5.85 18.53
C ASP A 138 9.68 4.96 17.39
N SER A 139 10.73 4.18 17.64
CA SER A 139 11.33 3.26 16.66
C SER A 139 10.37 2.18 16.18
N GLN A 140 9.33 1.85 16.93
CA GLN A 140 8.30 0.92 16.51
C GLN A 140 7.47 1.47 15.33
N PHE A 141 7.33 2.78 15.20
CA PHE A 141 6.57 3.44 14.14
C PHE A 141 7.47 4.06 13.06
N SER A 142 8.58 4.69 13.45
CA SER A 142 9.44 5.46 12.55
C SER A 142 10.38 4.63 11.67
N SER A 143 10.55 3.34 11.95
CA SER A 143 11.43 2.46 11.16
C SER A 143 10.88 2.23 9.75
N LEU A 144 11.79 2.07 8.78
CA LEU A 144 11.44 1.66 7.42
C LEU A 144 10.69 0.33 7.45
N ARG A 145 9.52 0.28 6.84
CA ARG A 145 8.70 -0.92 6.73
C ARG A 145 8.68 -1.45 5.32
N THR A 146 9.01 -2.71 5.19
CA THR A 146 8.75 -3.46 3.96
C THR A 146 7.42 -4.16 4.07
N MET A 147 6.68 -4.20 2.98
CA MET A 147 5.38 -4.85 2.89
C MET A 147 5.36 -5.75 1.67
N TYR A 148 4.65 -6.86 1.77
CA TYR A 148 4.42 -7.78 0.65
C TYR A 148 2.97 -8.25 0.69
N GLY A 149 2.46 -8.63 -0.45
CA GLY A 149 1.09 -9.12 -0.53
C GLY A 149 0.58 -9.19 -1.95
N TYR A 150 -0.72 -9.01 -2.11
CA TYR A 150 -1.38 -9.17 -3.40
C TYR A 150 -2.40 -8.06 -3.66
N SER A 151 -2.79 -7.93 -4.92
CA SER A 151 -3.91 -7.06 -5.31
C SER A 151 -4.69 -7.64 -6.47
N PHE A 152 -5.97 -7.28 -6.52
CA PHE A 152 -6.87 -7.52 -7.63
C PHE A 152 -7.41 -6.19 -8.13
N GLU A 153 -7.40 -6.01 -9.44
CA GLU A 153 -7.85 -4.80 -10.10
C GLU A 153 -8.81 -5.16 -11.22
N LEU A 154 -9.99 -4.55 -11.20
CA LEU A 154 -10.93 -4.57 -12.31
C LEU A 154 -10.83 -3.23 -13.04
N SER A 155 -10.48 -3.25 -14.30
CA SER A 155 -10.32 -2.04 -15.13
C SER A 155 -11.27 -2.03 -16.32
N LYS A 156 -11.68 -0.83 -16.72
CA LYS A 156 -12.49 -0.56 -17.92
C LYS A 156 -11.82 0.54 -18.73
N GLN A 157 -11.46 0.23 -19.96
CA GLN A 157 -11.03 1.22 -20.93
C GLN A 157 -12.24 1.99 -21.46
N ILE A 158 -12.23 3.31 -21.29
CA ILE A 158 -13.30 4.21 -21.77
C ILE A 158 -13.03 4.61 -23.22
N ASN A 159 -11.76 4.99 -23.49
CA ASN A 159 -11.25 5.29 -24.83
C ASN A 159 -9.77 4.86 -24.91
N PRO A 160 -9.09 4.94 -26.04
CA PRO A 160 -7.69 4.49 -26.15
C PRO A 160 -6.72 5.12 -25.14
N GLN A 161 -7.02 6.30 -24.63
CA GLN A 161 -6.15 7.06 -23.73
C GLN A 161 -6.58 7.00 -22.27
N ILE A 162 -7.87 6.77 -21.97
CA ILE A 162 -8.44 6.89 -20.62
C ILE A 162 -9.12 5.58 -20.21
N GLY A 163 -8.78 5.09 -19.07
CA GLY A 163 -9.46 4.01 -18.39
C GLY A 163 -9.80 4.36 -16.94
N VAL A 164 -10.69 3.58 -16.36
CA VAL A 164 -11.04 3.63 -14.94
C VAL A 164 -10.79 2.27 -14.33
N PHE A 165 -10.51 2.23 -13.03
CA PHE A 165 -10.31 0.95 -12.33
C PHE A 165 -10.78 1.01 -10.89
N ALA A 166 -11.09 -0.16 -10.35
CA ALA A 166 -11.25 -0.41 -8.93
C ALA A 166 -10.21 -1.46 -8.51
N LYS A 167 -9.52 -1.24 -7.40
CA LYS A 167 -8.46 -2.11 -6.90
C LYS A 167 -8.69 -2.44 -5.43
N TYR A 168 -8.56 -3.72 -5.10
CA TYR A 168 -8.35 -4.22 -3.75
C TYR A 168 -6.89 -4.63 -3.59
N GLN A 169 -6.27 -4.27 -2.48
CA GLN A 169 -4.90 -4.64 -2.14
C GLN A 169 -4.82 -5.06 -0.67
N HIS A 170 -4.12 -6.14 -0.41
CA HIS A 170 -3.81 -6.62 0.93
C HIS A 170 -2.31 -6.78 1.06
N LEU A 171 -1.74 -6.19 2.11
CA LEU A 171 -0.31 -6.23 2.39
C LEU A 171 -0.07 -6.66 3.83
N ASP A 172 1.01 -7.39 4.05
CA ASP A 172 1.58 -7.70 5.36
C ASP A 172 2.90 -6.95 5.50
N SER A 173 3.09 -6.22 6.58
CA SER A 173 4.37 -5.58 6.85
C SER A 173 5.34 -6.55 7.50
N TYR A 174 6.59 -6.44 7.10
CA TYR A 174 7.72 -7.08 7.76
C TYR A 174 8.69 -6.02 8.24
N ASN A 175 9.18 -6.19 9.46
CA ASN A 175 10.10 -5.27 10.08
C ASN A 175 11.48 -5.93 10.24
N PHE A 176 12.50 -5.33 9.66
CA PHE A 176 13.88 -5.83 9.78
C PHE A 176 14.57 -5.47 11.11
N GLY A 177 13.90 -4.72 11.97
CA GLY A 177 14.42 -4.25 13.24
C GLY A 177 13.85 -4.99 14.45
N SER A 178 14.10 -4.44 15.63
CA SER A 178 13.58 -4.91 16.92
C SER A 178 12.10 -4.56 17.16
N SER A 179 11.41 -3.92 16.21
CA SER A 179 10.01 -3.57 16.35
C SER A 179 9.13 -4.82 16.36
N THR A 180 8.27 -4.90 17.34
CA THR A 180 7.27 -5.96 17.50
C THR A 180 5.93 -5.62 16.85
N LEU A 181 5.80 -4.43 16.25
CA LEU A 181 4.60 -3.93 15.61
C LEU A 181 4.60 -4.23 14.12
N ASN A 182 3.61 -4.96 13.65
CA ASN A 182 3.32 -5.19 12.24
C ASN A 182 2.01 -4.50 11.84
N PHE A 183 1.96 -4.00 10.60
CA PHE A 183 0.76 -3.45 9.97
C PHE A 183 0.25 -4.40 8.91
N ILE A 184 -1.05 -4.62 8.90
CA ILE A 184 -1.74 -5.44 7.90
C ILE A 184 -2.83 -4.57 7.25
N PRO A 185 -2.48 -3.71 6.28
CA PRO A 185 -3.46 -2.89 5.59
C PRO A 185 -4.20 -3.68 4.50
N SER A 186 -5.52 -3.52 4.49
CA SER A 186 -6.41 -3.89 3.40
C SER A 186 -6.95 -2.62 2.78
N THR A 187 -6.65 -2.37 1.51
CA THR A 187 -6.95 -1.12 0.80
C THR A 187 -7.97 -1.38 -0.31
N PHE A 188 -9.01 -0.58 -0.35
CA PHE A 188 -9.92 -0.49 -1.49
C PHE A 188 -9.77 0.90 -2.12
N SER A 189 -9.54 0.96 -3.42
CA SER A 189 -9.34 2.22 -4.15
C SER A 189 -10.00 2.19 -5.52
N ILE A 190 -10.34 3.38 -5.99
CA ILE A 190 -10.79 3.64 -7.37
C ILE A 190 -9.83 4.62 -8.02
N GLY A 191 -9.73 4.57 -9.34
CA GLY A 191 -8.79 5.45 -10.01
C GLY A 191 -8.99 5.56 -11.50
N ILE A 192 -8.15 6.38 -12.08
CA ILE A 192 -8.05 6.61 -13.52
C ILE A 192 -6.70 6.12 -14.04
N SER A 193 -6.67 5.64 -15.26
CA SER A 193 -5.46 5.31 -16.01
C SER A 193 -5.39 6.16 -17.28
N LEU A 194 -4.21 6.75 -17.52
CA LEU A 194 -3.90 7.54 -18.70
C LEU A 194 -2.84 6.78 -19.52
N SER A 195 -3.22 6.31 -20.69
CA SER A 195 -2.34 5.58 -21.63
C SER A 195 -1.78 6.54 -22.68
N LYS A 196 -0.50 6.35 -23.00
CA LYS A 196 0.17 7.10 -24.07
C LYS A 196 0.04 6.36 -25.40
#